data_bdd7139b348e63f9b19d69c1fa52673d
#
_entry.id   bdd7139b348e63f9b19d69c1fa52673d
#
_cell.length_a   1.000
_cell.length_b   1.000
_cell.length_c   1.000
_cell.angle_alpha   90.00
_cell.angle_beta   90.00
_cell.angle_gamma   90.00
#
_symmetry.space_group_name_H-M   'P 1'
#
loop_
_entity.id
_entity.type
_entity.pdbx_description
1 polymer ?
#
loop_
_entity_poly.entity_id
_entity_poly.type
_entity_poly.pdbx_seq_one_letter_code
_entity_poly.pdbx_strand_id
1 'polypeptide(L)'
;MGGRGGAGGSIGAGETGRGRGMSLARFLSQQAVNRANAASVTDMGDIIKRTFERNAAEINGLELSDAEKKDAVKQMASLATTALKAAAGAVNPYASGPARLTTAQKTGSAADRAARARGEMDSYMRRLRDQSSKNRKAAENKAFSNAFITAQKSGALEVTVNGKKYRRANKRSGTWRPV
;
A
#
# COMPACT_ATOMS: atom_id res chain seq x y z
N MET A 1 13.34 -5.78 69.83
CA MET A 1 13.24 -4.65 68.91
C MET A 1 13.31 -5.21 67.49
N GLY A 2 12.20 -5.13 66.78
CA GLY A 2 12.02 -5.73 65.51
C GLY A 2 12.55 -4.88 64.35
N GLY A 3 13.35 -5.46 63.51
CA GLY A 3 13.76 -4.92 62.20
C GLY A 3 12.97 -5.58 61.11
N ARG A 4 11.95 -4.92 60.59
CA ARG A 4 11.20 -5.33 59.42
C ARG A 4 11.91 -4.86 58.18
N GLY A 5 12.62 -5.75 57.53
CA GLY A 5 13.06 -5.58 56.16
C GLY A 5 11.97 -6.00 55.17
N GLY A 6 10.99 -5.16 54.96
CA GLY A 6 9.98 -5.38 53.92
C GLY A 6 10.37 -4.67 52.64
N ALA A 7 11.18 -5.28 51.81
CA ALA A 7 11.48 -4.78 50.47
C ALA A 7 10.76 -5.63 49.44
N GLY A 8 9.46 -5.57 49.43
CA GLY A 8 8.65 -6.11 48.37
C GLY A 8 7.76 -5.01 47.79
N GLY A 9 8.38 -3.97 47.24
CA GLY A 9 7.66 -2.87 46.65
C GLY A 9 6.85 -3.31 45.44
N SER A 10 5.55 -3.51 45.61
CA SER A 10 4.65 -3.57 44.48
C SER A 10 4.44 -2.14 43.97
N ILE A 11 4.84 -1.88 42.75
CA ILE A 11 4.52 -0.64 42.07
C ILE A 11 3.15 -0.84 41.44
N GLY A 12 2.14 -0.66 42.23
CA GLY A 12 0.77 -0.67 41.75
C GLY A 12 0.14 0.68 42.07
N ALA A 13 -0.52 1.27 41.15
CA ALA A 13 -1.39 2.39 41.40
C ALA A 13 -2.51 1.95 42.32
N GLY A 14 -2.57 2.55 43.48
CA GLY A 14 -3.71 2.52 44.37
C GLY A 14 -4.22 1.15 44.77
N GLU A 15 -3.74 0.64 45.87
CA GLU A 15 -4.45 -0.40 46.60
C GLU A 15 -5.82 0.09 47.02
N THR A 16 -6.77 0.08 46.12
CA THR A 16 -8.15 -0.10 46.54
C THR A 16 -8.32 -1.59 46.68
N GLY A 17 -8.28 -2.15 47.84
CA GLY A 17 -8.34 -3.51 48.37
C GLY A 17 -8.78 -4.71 47.53
N ARG A 18 -8.76 -4.63 46.21
CA ARG A 18 -9.13 -5.66 45.25
C ARG A 18 -8.18 -5.80 44.06
N GLY A 19 -7.17 -4.94 43.93
CA GLY A 19 -6.18 -5.03 42.83
C GLY A 19 -4.88 -5.64 43.35
N ARG A 20 -4.49 -6.81 42.87
CA ARG A 20 -3.13 -7.31 43.07
C ARG A 20 -2.21 -6.41 42.25
N GLY A 21 -1.45 -5.52 42.89
CA GLY A 21 -0.44 -4.71 42.27
C GLY A 21 0.56 -5.58 41.46
N MET A 22 1.01 -5.10 40.33
CA MET A 22 2.07 -5.78 39.60
C MET A 22 3.38 -5.72 40.39
N SER A 23 4.13 -6.84 40.44
CA SER A 23 5.49 -6.82 40.99
C SER A 23 6.37 -5.93 40.08
N LEU A 24 7.41 -5.32 40.67
CA LEU A 24 8.37 -4.49 39.93
C LEU A 24 8.96 -5.24 38.72
N ALA A 25 9.32 -6.50 38.89
CA ALA A 25 9.85 -7.33 37.82
C ALA A 25 8.85 -7.49 36.67
N ARG A 26 7.57 -7.70 36.98
CA ARG A 26 6.52 -7.83 35.94
C ARG A 26 6.25 -6.49 35.25
N PHE A 27 6.31 -5.39 35.98
CA PHE A 27 6.19 -4.05 35.43
C PHE A 27 7.33 -3.75 34.43
N LEU A 28 8.59 -4.01 34.82
CA LEU A 28 9.77 -3.81 33.97
C LEU A 28 9.73 -4.71 32.72
N SER A 29 9.36 -5.98 32.89
CA SER A 29 9.17 -6.89 31.77
C SER A 29 8.11 -6.39 30.80
N GLN A 30 6.97 -5.90 31.31
CA GLN A 30 5.92 -5.35 30.47
C GLN A 30 6.37 -4.08 29.75
N GLN A 31 7.15 -3.21 30.41
CA GLN A 31 7.72 -2.03 29.77
C GLN A 31 8.71 -2.41 28.65
N ALA A 32 9.57 -3.41 28.88
CA ALA A 32 10.51 -3.89 27.87
C ALA A 32 9.77 -4.42 26.62
N VAL A 33 8.73 -5.22 26.84
CA VAL A 33 7.87 -5.72 25.75
C VAL A 33 7.19 -4.56 25.01
N ASN A 34 6.65 -3.58 25.74
CA ASN A 34 5.98 -2.42 25.13
C ASN A 34 6.95 -1.59 24.29
N ARG A 35 8.22 -1.41 24.75
CA ARG A 35 9.26 -0.69 24.00
C ARG A 35 9.67 -1.45 22.74
N ALA A 36 9.87 -2.77 22.85
CA ALA A 36 10.18 -3.60 21.68
C ALA A 36 9.04 -3.57 20.63
N ASN A 37 7.80 -3.62 21.09
CA ASN A 37 6.64 -3.49 20.20
C ASN A 37 6.56 -2.10 19.56
N ALA A 38 6.88 -1.03 20.29
CA ALA A 38 6.91 0.33 19.74
C ALA A 38 7.98 0.48 18.66
N ALA A 39 9.18 -0.06 18.88
CA ALA A 39 10.23 -0.11 17.86
C ALA A 39 9.77 -0.86 16.61
N SER A 40 9.17 -2.03 16.77
CA SER A 40 8.60 -2.81 15.66
C SER A 40 7.53 -2.04 14.87
N VAL A 41 6.71 -1.24 15.54
CA VAL A 41 5.70 -0.37 14.88
C VAL A 41 6.39 0.72 14.06
N THR A 42 7.49 1.31 14.56
CA THR A 42 8.27 2.32 13.83
C THR A 42 8.86 1.72 12.56
N ASP A 43 9.51 0.55 12.66
CA ASP A 43 10.06 -0.15 11.50
C ASP A 43 8.99 -0.49 10.45
N MET A 44 7.80 -0.91 10.90
CA MET A 44 6.68 -1.16 9.99
C MET A 44 6.19 0.13 9.33
N GLY A 45 6.18 1.25 10.07
CA GLY A 45 5.85 2.57 9.54
C GLY A 45 6.78 2.97 8.39
N ASP A 46 8.07 2.79 8.57
CA ASP A 46 9.08 3.09 7.54
C ASP A 46 8.92 2.21 6.30
N ILE A 47 8.61 0.93 6.47
CA ILE A 47 8.35 0.03 5.36
C ILE A 47 7.11 0.47 4.57
N ILE A 48 6.03 0.84 5.25
CA ILE A 48 4.79 1.34 4.61
C ILE A 48 5.07 2.63 3.85
N LYS A 49 5.81 3.57 4.45
CA LYS A 49 6.21 4.84 3.83
C LYS A 49 7.00 4.62 2.55
N ARG A 50 8.06 3.81 2.60
CA ARG A 50 8.88 3.47 1.41
C ARG A 50 8.06 2.77 0.32
N THR A 51 7.12 1.91 0.70
CA THR A 51 6.22 1.26 -0.25
C THR A 51 5.31 2.28 -0.93
N PHE A 52 4.76 3.23 -0.17
CA PHE A 52 3.97 4.32 -0.71
C PHE A 52 4.78 5.20 -1.69
N GLU A 53 5.97 5.64 -1.30
CA GLU A 53 6.84 6.49 -2.13
C GLU A 53 7.18 5.81 -3.46
N ARG A 54 7.57 4.54 -3.41
CA ARG A 54 7.83 3.74 -4.62
C ARG A 54 6.61 3.63 -5.52
N ASN A 55 5.45 3.30 -4.95
CA ASN A 55 4.21 3.13 -5.71
C ASN A 55 3.71 4.47 -6.29
N ALA A 56 3.84 5.57 -5.56
CA ALA A 56 3.50 6.90 -6.06
C ALA A 56 4.39 7.32 -7.24
N ALA A 57 5.68 7.03 -7.16
CA ALA A 57 6.60 7.26 -8.27
C ALA A 57 6.23 6.41 -9.51
N GLU A 58 5.88 5.15 -9.30
CA GLU A 58 5.45 4.25 -10.38
C GLU A 58 4.14 4.72 -11.05
N ILE A 59 3.15 5.17 -10.27
CA ILE A 59 1.86 5.71 -10.78
C ILE A 59 2.10 6.84 -11.79
N ASN A 60 3.08 7.70 -11.55
CA ASN A 60 3.41 8.80 -12.47
C ASN A 60 3.91 8.30 -13.83
N GLY A 61 4.51 7.13 -13.91
CA GLY A 61 4.98 6.50 -15.15
C GLY A 61 3.92 5.67 -15.89
N LEU A 62 2.73 5.48 -15.33
CA LEU A 62 1.67 4.70 -15.97
C LEU A 62 0.96 5.50 -17.07
N GLU A 63 0.43 4.79 -18.08
CA GLU A 63 -0.42 5.33 -19.15
C GLU A 63 -1.85 5.59 -18.62
N LEU A 64 -1.95 6.60 -17.76
CA LEU A 64 -3.18 7.08 -17.14
C LEU A 64 -3.29 8.59 -17.39
N SER A 65 -4.49 9.12 -17.41
CA SER A 65 -4.70 10.56 -17.44
C SER A 65 -4.20 11.22 -16.15
N ASP A 66 -3.90 12.51 -16.19
CA ASP A 66 -3.42 13.25 -15.00
C ASP A 66 -4.43 13.21 -13.85
N ALA A 67 -5.72 13.24 -14.17
CA ALA A 67 -6.78 13.08 -13.18
C ALA A 67 -6.74 11.70 -12.52
N GLU A 68 -6.63 10.63 -13.31
CA GLU A 68 -6.51 9.25 -12.80
C GLU A 68 -5.25 9.06 -11.96
N LYS A 69 -4.10 9.61 -12.39
CA LYS A 69 -2.85 9.59 -11.61
C LYS A 69 -3.03 10.26 -10.25
N LYS A 70 -3.62 11.46 -10.24
CA LYS A 70 -3.87 12.21 -9.01
C LYS A 70 -4.79 11.44 -8.05
N ASP A 71 -5.84 10.84 -8.56
CA ASP A 71 -6.76 10.04 -7.76
C ASP A 71 -6.12 8.73 -7.29
N ALA A 72 -5.30 8.09 -8.12
CA ALA A 72 -4.55 6.90 -7.76
C ALA A 72 -3.56 7.18 -6.61
N VAL A 73 -2.84 8.31 -6.65
CA VAL A 73 -1.93 8.70 -5.56
C VAL A 73 -2.70 9.00 -4.27
N LYS A 74 -3.86 9.69 -4.35
CA LYS A 74 -4.71 9.93 -3.18
C LYS A 74 -5.20 8.63 -2.55
N GLN A 75 -5.63 7.69 -3.38
CA GLN A 75 -6.13 6.41 -2.91
C GLN A 75 -5.01 5.56 -2.30
N MET A 76 -3.81 5.59 -2.89
CA MET A 76 -2.61 4.96 -2.33
C MET A 76 -2.24 5.59 -0.98
N ALA A 77 -2.31 6.92 -0.83
CA ALA A 77 -2.08 7.62 0.44
C ALA A 77 -3.11 7.22 1.52
N SER A 78 -4.37 7.05 1.14
CA SER A 78 -5.41 6.56 2.04
C SER A 78 -5.13 5.14 2.54
N LEU A 79 -4.72 4.23 1.65
CA LEU A 79 -4.32 2.86 2.01
C LEU A 79 -3.10 2.87 2.94
N ALA A 80 -2.08 3.67 2.63
CA ALA A 80 -0.89 3.82 3.48
C ALA A 80 -1.24 4.38 4.86
N THR A 81 -2.11 5.39 4.94
CA THR A 81 -2.60 5.97 6.20
C THR A 81 -3.36 4.93 7.03
N THR A 82 -4.22 4.15 6.40
CA THR A 82 -4.96 3.06 7.07
C THR A 82 -3.99 2.00 7.60
N ALA A 83 -2.97 1.66 6.82
CA ALA A 83 -1.91 0.74 7.21
C ALA A 83 -1.12 1.25 8.43
N LEU A 84 -0.73 2.53 8.41
CA LEU A 84 -0.02 3.17 9.52
C LEU A 84 -0.88 3.20 10.79
N LYS A 85 -2.17 3.55 10.69
CA LYS A 85 -3.10 3.52 11.82
C LYS A 85 -3.27 2.10 12.37
N ALA A 86 -3.38 1.09 11.51
CA ALA A 86 -3.47 -0.30 11.92
C ALA A 86 -2.17 -0.80 12.60
N ALA A 87 -1.01 -0.35 12.15
CA ALA A 87 0.26 -0.63 12.80
C ALA A 87 0.41 0.11 14.14
N ALA A 88 0.05 1.40 14.20
CA ALA A 88 0.19 2.25 15.37
C ALA A 88 -0.87 1.98 16.46
N GLY A 89 -2.09 1.57 16.08
CA GLY A 89 -3.24 1.44 17.00
C GLY A 89 -3.12 0.33 18.03
N ALA A 90 -2.00 -0.38 18.10
CA ALA A 90 -1.84 -1.55 18.96
C ALA A 90 -0.90 -1.35 20.15
N VAL A 91 -0.16 -0.25 20.24
CA VAL A 91 0.90 -0.15 21.23
C VAL A 91 0.93 1.22 21.91
N ASN A 92 0.60 1.23 23.20
CA ASN A 92 0.96 2.33 24.08
C ASN A 92 2.24 1.92 24.84
N PRO A 93 3.44 2.47 24.50
CA PRO A 93 4.68 2.13 25.18
C PRO A 93 4.71 2.54 26.65
N TYR A 94 3.76 3.37 27.09
CA TYR A 94 3.62 3.88 28.47
C TYR A 94 2.48 3.23 29.24
N ALA A 95 1.78 2.26 28.64
CA ALA A 95 0.71 1.56 29.35
C ALA A 95 1.27 0.75 30.52
N SER A 96 0.80 1.05 31.73
CA SER A 96 1.22 0.41 32.97
C SER A 96 0.37 -0.80 33.37
N GLY A 97 -0.48 -1.30 32.49
CA GLY A 97 -1.36 -2.42 32.77
C GLY A 97 -1.35 -3.49 31.66
N PRO A 98 -1.95 -4.67 31.91
CA PRO A 98 -2.18 -5.62 30.85
C PRO A 98 -3.01 -4.92 29.78
N ALA A 99 -2.40 -4.72 28.62
CA ALA A 99 -3.08 -4.08 27.49
C ALA A 99 -4.37 -4.87 27.23
N ARG A 100 -5.52 -4.24 27.37
CA ARG A 100 -6.76 -4.82 26.87
C ARG A 100 -6.58 -5.01 25.37
N LEU A 101 -6.63 -6.26 24.91
CA LEU A 101 -6.54 -6.58 23.49
C LEU A 101 -7.62 -5.78 22.75
N THR A 102 -7.19 -4.79 22.00
CA THR A 102 -8.07 -4.07 21.09
C THR A 102 -8.52 -5.01 19.98
N THR A 103 -9.57 -4.68 19.26
CA THR A 103 -10.02 -5.46 18.10
C THR A 103 -8.88 -5.66 17.10
N ALA A 104 -7.97 -4.68 16.97
CA ALA A 104 -6.78 -4.77 16.14
C ALA A 104 -5.76 -5.83 16.63
N GLN A 105 -5.64 -6.05 17.93
CA GLN A 105 -4.77 -7.10 18.50
C GLN A 105 -5.35 -8.50 18.31
N LYS A 106 -6.68 -8.61 18.21
CA LYS A 106 -7.37 -9.88 17.87
C LYS A 106 -7.15 -10.30 16.42
N THR A 107 -6.72 -9.40 15.54
CA THR A 107 -6.54 -9.66 14.10
C THR A 107 -5.10 -9.99 13.69
N GLY A 108 -4.23 -10.29 14.62
CA GLY A 108 -2.83 -10.66 14.39
C GLY A 108 -1.81 -9.64 14.88
N SER A 109 -0.54 -9.96 14.72
CA SER A 109 0.58 -9.10 15.12
C SER A 109 0.64 -7.80 14.30
N ALA A 110 1.41 -6.79 14.77
CA ALA A 110 1.65 -5.58 13.98
C ALA A 110 2.27 -5.91 12.61
N ALA A 111 3.15 -6.92 12.56
CA ALA A 111 3.73 -7.41 11.33
C ALA A 111 2.69 -7.99 10.37
N ASP A 112 1.74 -8.78 10.87
CA ASP A 112 0.67 -9.36 10.04
C ASP A 112 -0.26 -8.27 9.48
N ARG A 113 -0.58 -7.25 10.28
CA ARG A 113 -1.39 -6.13 9.82
C ARG A 113 -0.68 -5.30 8.75
N ALA A 114 0.62 -5.03 8.95
CA ALA A 114 1.44 -4.33 7.96
C ALA A 114 1.59 -5.15 6.67
N ALA A 115 1.72 -6.47 6.77
CA ALA A 115 1.78 -7.37 5.61
C ALA A 115 0.46 -7.34 4.81
N ARG A 116 -0.69 -7.40 5.48
CA ARG A 116 -2.01 -7.28 4.84
C ARG A 116 -2.17 -5.94 4.14
N ALA A 117 -1.83 -4.84 4.82
CA ALA A 117 -1.94 -3.51 4.26
C ALA A 117 -1.04 -3.32 3.02
N ARG A 118 0.18 -3.86 3.03
CA ARG A 118 1.03 -3.91 1.83
C ARG A 118 0.39 -4.73 0.72
N GLY A 119 -0.21 -5.86 1.04
CA GLY A 119 -0.96 -6.68 0.09
C GLY A 119 -2.10 -5.93 -0.57
N GLU A 120 -2.81 -5.06 0.15
CA GLU A 120 -3.83 -4.17 -0.41
C GLU A 120 -3.24 -3.12 -1.35
N MET A 121 -2.13 -2.48 -0.97
CA MET A 121 -1.40 -1.53 -1.82
C MET A 121 -0.90 -2.21 -3.10
N ASP A 122 -0.32 -3.40 -3.00
CA ASP A 122 0.17 -4.17 -4.15
C ASP A 122 -0.97 -4.64 -5.06
N SER A 123 -2.11 -5.01 -4.50
CA SER A 123 -3.31 -5.38 -5.25
C SER A 123 -3.89 -4.19 -5.99
N TYR A 124 -3.85 -3.01 -5.39
CA TYR A 124 -4.24 -1.76 -6.04
C TYR A 124 -3.30 -1.42 -7.19
N MET A 125 -1.98 -1.52 -6.99
CA MET A 125 -0.99 -1.30 -8.05
C MET A 125 -1.16 -2.26 -9.24
N ARG A 126 -1.48 -3.53 -8.99
CA ARG A 126 -1.77 -4.48 -10.09
C ARG A 126 -2.94 -3.99 -10.94
N ARG A 127 -4.04 -3.57 -10.32
CA ARG A 127 -5.19 -3.01 -11.06
C ARG A 127 -4.83 -1.80 -11.90
N LEU A 128 -4.00 -0.90 -11.38
CA LEU A 128 -3.54 0.29 -12.13
C LEU A 128 -2.65 -0.10 -13.32
N ARG A 129 -1.75 -1.07 -13.16
CA ARG A 129 -0.92 -1.59 -14.28
C ARG A 129 -1.78 -2.24 -15.36
N ASP A 130 -2.80 -3.00 -14.97
CA ASP A 130 -3.75 -3.60 -15.91
C ASP A 130 -4.52 -2.53 -16.67
N GLN A 131 -4.98 -1.49 -15.98
CA GLN A 131 -5.65 -0.34 -16.60
C GLN A 131 -4.72 0.40 -17.57
N SER A 132 -3.49 0.70 -17.17
CA SER A 132 -2.47 1.32 -18.00
C SER A 132 -2.19 0.49 -19.26
N SER A 133 -2.05 -0.83 -19.10
CA SER A 133 -1.87 -1.74 -20.25
C SER A 133 -3.04 -1.71 -21.23
N LYS A 134 -4.28 -1.66 -20.72
CA LYS A 134 -5.48 -1.52 -21.57
C LYS A 134 -5.50 -0.18 -22.28
N ASN A 135 -5.18 0.91 -21.60
CA ASN A 135 -5.13 2.26 -22.17
C ASN A 135 -4.08 2.32 -23.30
N ARG A 136 -2.89 1.77 -23.07
CA ARG A 136 -1.83 1.69 -24.10
C ARG A 136 -2.30 0.92 -25.33
N LYS A 137 -2.88 -0.27 -25.14
CA LYS A 137 -3.42 -1.06 -26.26
C LYS A 137 -4.52 -0.32 -27.01
N ALA A 138 -5.40 0.39 -26.29
CA ALA A 138 -6.46 1.19 -26.91
C ALA A 138 -5.89 2.35 -27.72
N ALA A 139 -4.86 3.04 -27.19
CA ALA A 139 -4.16 4.12 -27.90
C ALA A 139 -3.44 3.58 -29.17
N GLU A 140 -2.75 2.45 -29.07
CA GLU A 140 -2.10 1.76 -30.21
C GLU A 140 -3.13 1.39 -31.29
N ASN A 141 -4.26 0.80 -30.91
CA ASN A 141 -5.34 0.45 -31.83
C ASN A 141 -5.96 1.68 -32.49
N LYS A 142 -6.15 2.77 -31.74
CA LYS A 142 -6.66 4.03 -32.28
C LYS A 142 -5.67 4.64 -33.27
N ALA A 143 -4.38 4.66 -32.94
CA ALA A 143 -3.32 5.14 -33.82
C ALA A 143 -3.27 4.30 -35.11
N PHE A 144 -3.36 2.97 -34.99
CA PHE A 144 -3.43 2.04 -36.09
C PHE A 144 -4.62 2.37 -37.01
N SER A 145 -5.83 2.46 -36.47
CA SER A 145 -7.03 2.79 -37.25
C SER A 145 -6.94 4.16 -37.92
N ASN A 146 -6.44 5.17 -37.22
CA ASN A 146 -6.27 6.51 -37.78
C ASN A 146 -5.28 6.56 -38.93
N ALA A 147 -4.19 5.79 -38.85
CA ALA A 147 -3.22 5.70 -39.96
C ALA A 147 -3.86 5.17 -41.22
N PHE A 148 -4.70 4.14 -41.14
CA PHE A 148 -5.43 3.61 -42.30
C PHE A 148 -6.47 4.59 -42.84
N ILE A 149 -7.23 5.24 -41.97
CA ILE A 149 -8.21 6.26 -42.38
C ILE A 149 -7.51 7.40 -43.10
N THR A 150 -6.39 7.89 -42.58
CA THR A 150 -5.60 8.95 -43.21
C THR A 150 -5.05 8.53 -44.55
N ALA A 151 -4.45 7.32 -44.61
CA ALA A 151 -3.95 6.77 -45.87
C ALA A 151 -5.07 6.55 -46.93
N GLN A 152 -6.26 6.19 -46.47
CA GLN A 152 -7.42 6.04 -47.34
C GLN A 152 -7.89 7.39 -47.90
N LYS A 153 -7.97 8.42 -47.08
CA LYS A 153 -8.36 9.79 -47.46
C LYS A 153 -7.36 10.41 -48.44
N SER A 154 -6.06 10.21 -48.22
CA SER A 154 -5.01 10.70 -49.13
C SER A 154 -4.88 9.92 -50.44
N GLY A 155 -5.61 8.83 -50.59
CA GLY A 155 -5.51 7.96 -51.77
C GLY A 155 -4.24 7.10 -51.81
N ALA A 156 -3.48 7.00 -50.73
CA ALA A 156 -2.28 6.17 -50.65
C ALA A 156 -2.63 4.69 -50.82
N LEU A 157 -1.77 3.95 -51.53
CA LEU A 157 -1.91 2.51 -51.72
C LEU A 157 -1.13 1.71 -50.66
N GLU A 158 -0.23 2.36 -49.96
CA GLU A 158 0.60 1.76 -48.91
C GLU A 158 0.60 2.62 -47.67
N VAL A 159 0.70 1.98 -46.52
CA VAL A 159 0.85 2.64 -45.22
C VAL A 159 1.76 1.79 -44.34
N THR A 160 2.62 2.45 -43.57
CA THR A 160 3.44 1.77 -42.54
C THR A 160 2.91 2.12 -41.20
N VAL A 161 2.53 1.13 -40.40
CA VAL A 161 2.03 1.30 -39.01
C VAL A 161 2.79 0.33 -38.13
N ASN A 162 3.36 0.87 -37.05
CA ASN A 162 4.18 0.09 -36.10
C ASN A 162 5.28 -0.75 -36.76
N GLY A 163 5.95 -0.17 -37.79
CA GLY A 163 7.02 -0.82 -38.53
C GLY A 163 6.57 -1.89 -39.52
N LYS A 164 5.28 -2.17 -39.62
CA LYS A 164 4.72 -3.12 -40.62
C LYS A 164 4.11 -2.36 -41.78
N LYS A 165 4.43 -2.83 -43.00
CA LYS A 165 3.85 -2.27 -44.24
C LYS A 165 2.54 -2.97 -44.55
N TYR A 166 1.58 -2.19 -45.02
CA TYR A 166 0.28 -2.67 -45.47
C TYR A 166 -0.02 -2.05 -46.83
N ARG A 167 -0.63 -2.84 -47.72
CA ARG A 167 -0.99 -2.42 -49.08
C ARG A 167 -2.47 -2.71 -49.33
N ARG A 168 -3.13 -1.85 -50.09
CA ARG A 168 -4.46 -2.10 -50.62
C ARG A 168 -4.40 -2.27 -52.15
N ALA A 169 -5.31 -3.08 -52.69
CA ALA A 169 -5.31 -3.45 -54.12
C ALA A 169 -5.57 -2.24 -55.05
N ASN A 170 -6.41 -1.29 -54.63
CA ASN A 170 -6.72 -0.08 -55.36
C ASN A 170 -7.26 1.02 -54.44
N LYS A 171 -7.41 2.25 -54.93
CA LYS A 171 -7.88 3.41 -54.14
C LYS A 171 -9.31 3.27 -53.59
N ARG A 172 -10.12 2.40 -54.17
CA ARG A 172 -11.50 2.15 -53.74
C ARG A 172 -11.60 1.00 -52.74
N SER A 173 -10.58 0.17 -52.62
CA SER A 173 -10.54 -0.94 -51.68
C SER A 173 -10.39 -0.40 -50.23
N GLY A 174 -11.29 -0.79 -49.34
CA GLY A 174 -11.18 -0.53 -47.91
C GLY A 174 -10.32 -1.58 -47.19
N THR A 175 -9.86 -2.62 -47.88
CA THR A 175 -9.14 -3.73 -47.25
C THR A 175 -7.64 -3.54 -47.40
N TRP A 176 -6.94 -3.53 -46.25
CA TRP A 176 -5.49 -3.46 -46.16
C TRP A 176 -4.92 -4.84 -45.85
N ARG A 177 -3.87 -5.25 -46.56
CA ARG A 177 -3.17 -6.52 -46.33
C ARG A 177 -1.72 -6.25 -45.94
N PRO A 178 -1.15 -7.00 -44.99
CA PRO A 178 0.28 -6.90 -44.71
C PRO A 178 1.10 -7.31 -45.96
N VAL A 179 2.23 -6.64 -46.11
CA VAL A 179 3.18 -6.90 -47.21
C VAL A 179 4.45 -7.49 -46.62
#